data_f1cae002fc9fb30e7ad02ab3a4bc00b6
#
_entry.id   f1cae002fc9fb30e7ad02ab3a4bc00b6
#
_cell.length_a   1.000
_cell.length_b   1.000
_cell.length_c   1.000
_cell.angle_alpha   90.00
_cell.angle_beta   90.00
_cell.angle_gamma   90.00
#
_symmetry.space_group_name_H-M   'P 1'
#
loop_
_entity.id
_entity.type
_entity.pdbx_description
1 polymer ?
#
loop_
_entity_poly.entity_id
_entity_poly.type
_entity_poly.pdbx_seq_one_letter_code
_entity_poly.pdbx_strand_id
1 'polypeptide(L)'
;SWAVRYLGCGAGVCITASHNPAKYNGYKVYGADGCQITLEVADKILAAIEKVDCFDGVKLVDYEAGVQAGRIVSIDDKCLDDFVQAVYDQRVGDGTGIEQLKLVYTPLNGTGLECVKKLLAKLGVTHVTVVPEQETPDGNFPTCPYPNPEIREAMQKGLELCDKVHPDLLLGTDPDCDRCGTAVPDGKGGYRLITGNEMGIILLDYICRTRLARGTMPKDPVAVTTIVSTDMATPVAKKYGVELRRTLTGFKFIGEQIGKLEAEGHVERYIFGFEESYGYLSGGHVRDKDAVNATLLVCEAAAWYAQQGMTLLDAIEALYKEFGYYRNALCSFAFEGETGMYTMQNLMKTLRADPPKEIAGYAVERVADYDTDGTGLPRANVLEYHLAGGHKLMV
;
A
#
# COMPACT_ATOMS: atom_id res chain seq x y z
N SER A 1 -0.30 -10.10 -9.33
CA SER A 1 -1.28 -10.80 -8.47
C SER A 1 -2.55 -11.18 -9.24
N TRP A 2 -3.37 -10.22 -9.73
CA TRP A 2 -4.62 -10.49 -10.46
C TRP A 2 -4.42 -11.44 -11.65
N ALA A 3 -3.57 -11.07 -12.61
CA ALA A 3 -3.39 -11.84 -13.85
C ALA A 3 -2.92 -13.27 -13.60
N VAL A 4 -2.08 -13.50 -12.58
CA VAL A 4 -1.63 -14.88 -12.21
C VAL A 4 -2.83 -15.76 -11.87
N ARG A 5 -3.74 -15.26 -11.04
CA ARG A 5 -4.94 -15.99 -10.62
C ARG A 5 -5.97 -16.10 -11.74
N TYR A 6 -6.23 -14.99 -12.42
CA TYR A 6 -7.21 -14.90 -13.51
C TYR A 6 -6.88 -15.84 -14.68
N LEU A 7 -5.61 -15.91 -15.06
CA LEU A 7 -5.14 -16.76 -16.17
C LEU A 7 -4.73 -18.17 -15.73
N GLY A 8 -4.79 -18.49 -14.44
CA GLY A 8 -4.37 -19.78 -13.90
C GLY A 8 -2.87 -20.06 -14.07
N CYS A 9 -2.02 -19.03 -13.98
CA CYS A 9 -0.58 -19.16 -14.13
C CYS A 9 0.05 -19.88 -12.94
N GLY A 10 1.12 -20.64 -13.19
CA GLY A 10 1.89 -21.31 -12.12
C GLY A 10 2.79 -20.32 -11.34
N ALA A 11 3.15 -19.19 -11.92
CA ALA A 11 3.92 -18.12 -11.29
C ALA A 11 3.74 -16.82 -12.08
N GLY A 12 4.12 -15.70 -11.45
CA GLY A 12 4.17 -14.38 -12.09
C GLY A 12 5.42 -13.61 -11.72
N VAL A 13 5.86 -12.73 -12.61
CA VAL A 13 6.97 -11.81 -12.37
C VAL A 13 6.54 -10.40 -12.78
N CYS A 14 6.81 -9.43 -11.90
CA CYS A 14 6.64 -8.01 -12.19
C CYS A 14 8.00 -7.32 -12.09
N ILE A 15 8.46 -6.74 -13.20
CA ILE A 15 9.72 -6.00 -13.25
C ILE A 15 9.43 -4.57 -12.83
N THR A 16 9.92 -4.17 -11.65
CA THR A 16 9.65 -2.85 -11.09
C THR A 16 10.65 -2.49 -10.00
N ALA A 17 11.05 -1.23 -9.96
CA ALA A 17 11.70 -0.63 -8.81
C ALA A 17 10.70 0.08 -7.88
N SER A 18 9.37 -0.10 -8.11
CA SER A 18 8.30 0.60 -7.40
C SER A 18 8.52 2.13 -7.46
N HIS A 19 8.50 2.79 -6.32
CA HIS A 19 8.68 4.24 -6.15
C HIS A 19 10.15 4.68 -6.01
N ASN A 20 11.11 3.78 -6.22
CA ASN A 20 12.53 4.13 -6.14
C ASN A 20 12.99 4.91 -7.38
N PRO A 21 14.09 5.71 -7.28
CA PRO A 21 14.69 6.39 -8.42
C PRO A 21 15.03 5.48 -9.59
N ALA A 22 15.05 6.04 -10.80
CA ALA A 22 15.32 5.35 -12.07
C ALA A 22 16.62 4.51 -12.10
N LYS A 23 17.63 4.84 -11.27
CA LYS A 23 18.87 4.07 -11.16
C LYS A 23 18.70 2.68 -10.53
N TYR A 24 17.61 2.42 -9.86
CA TYR A 24 17.29 1.13 -9.25
C TYR A 24 16.46 0.28 -10.19
N ASN A 25 16.59 -1.01 -10.05
CA ASN A 25 15.74 -2.00 -10.69
C ASN A 25 15.43 -3.13 -9.71
N GLY A 26 14.47 -3.97 -10.06
CA GLY A 26 14.06 -5.11 -9.25
C GLY A 26 12.94 -5.90 -9.91
N TYR A 27 12.55 -6.96 -9.27
CA TYR A 27 11.37 -7.71 -9.67
C TYR A 27 10.69 -8.36 -8.48
N LYS A 28 9.37 -8.45 -8.57
CA LYS A 28 8.52 -9.13 -7.61
C LYS A 28 8.12 -10.49 -8.20
N VAL A 29 8.21 -11.55 -7.42
CA VAL A 29 7.80 -12.90 -7.83
C VAL A 29 6.53 -13.29 -7.09
N TYR A 30 5.56 -13.82 -7.83
CA TYR A 30 4.26 -14.25 -7.32
C TYR A 30 4.07 -15.74 -7.52
N GLY A 31 3.52 -16.43 -6.53
CA GLY A 31 3.07 -17.80 -6.64
C GLY A 31 1.75 -17.93 -7.40
N ALA A 32 1.31 -19.16 -7.67
CA ALA A 32 0.05 -19.45 -8.35
C ALA A 32 -1.19 -18.90 -7.61
N ASP A 33 -1.08 -18.71 -6.30
CA ASP A 33 -2.10 -18.08 -5.44
C ASP A 33 -2.19 -16.55 -5.60
N GLY A 34 -1.27 -15.95 -6.37
CA GLY A 34 -1.17 -14.51 -6.58
C GLY A 34 -0.52 -13.74 -5.43
N CYS A 35 -0.04 -14.41 -4.37
CA CYS A 35 0.77 -13.79 -3.33
C CYS A 35 2.22 -13.61 -3.79
N GLN A 36 2.90 -12.57 -3.31
CA GLN A 36 4.36 -12.55 -3.40
C GLN A 36 4.93 -13.73 -2.61
N ILE A 37 5.98 -14.35 -3.16
CA ILE A 37 6.60 -15.54 -2.56
C ILE A 37 7.10 -15.26 -1.14
N THR A 38 7.00 -16.28 -0.30
CA THR A 38 7.54 -16.26 1.08
C THR A 38 9.07 -16.35 1.07
N LEU A 39 9.68 -16.06 2.23
CA LEU A 39 11.14 -16.12 2.38
C LEU A 39 11.69 -17.52 2.03
N GLU A 40 11.03 -18.60 2.48
CA GLU A 40 11.45 -19.97 2.18
C GLU A 40 11.48 -20.27 0.67
N VAL A 41 10.47 -19.80 -0.07
CA VAL A 41 10.41 -19.98 -1.52
C VAL A 41 11.45 -19.12 -2.22
N ALA A 42 11.66 -17.88 -1.73
CA ALA A 42 12.68 -16.96 -2.24
C ALA A 42 14.08 -17.57 -2.09
N ASP A 43 14.42 -18.15 -0.94
CA ASP A 43 15.71 -18.81 -0.71
C ASP A 43 15.95 -19.98 -1.68
N LYS A 44 14.92 -20.78 -1.96
CA LYS A 44 15.01 -21.86 -2.95
C LYS A 44 15.26 -21.34 -4.36
N ILE A 45 14.62 -20.24 -4.74
CA ILE A 45 14.81 -19.61 -6.05
C ILE A 45 16.21 -19.00 -6.14
N LEU A 46 16.68 -18.28 -5.12
CA LEU A 46 18.02 -17.72 -5.07
C LEU A 46 19.09 -18.80 -5.17
N ALA A 47 18.96 -19.89 -4.42
CA ALA A 47 19.88 -21.04 -4.51
C ALA A 47 19.87 -21.74 -5.90
N ALA A 48 18.79 -21.60 -6.66
CA ALA A 48 18.75 -22.07 -8.04
C ALA A 48 19.43 -21.08 -8.99
N ILE A 49 19.22 -19.79 -8.79
CA ILE A 49 19.83 -18.70 -9.60
C ILE A 49 21.36 -18.74 -9.45
N GLU A 50 21.90 -18.93 -8.25
CA GLU A 50 23.34 -19.01 -7.98
C GLU A 50 24.05 -20.11 -8.78
N LYS A 51 23.34 -21.13 -9.25
CA LYS A 51 23.89 -22.21 -10.06
C LYS A 51 23.91 -21.91 -11.56
N VAL A 52 23.29 -20.81 -11.96
CA VAL A 52 23.19 -20.40 -13.37
C VAL A 52 24.27 -19.38 -13.67
N ASP A 53 25.14 -19.70 -14.66
CA ASP A 53 26.07 -18.71 -15.20
C ASP A 53 25.27 -17.60 -15.90
N CYS A 54 25.51 -16.34 -15.49
CA CYS A 54 24.73 -15.19 -15.97
C CYS A 54 25.00 -14.84 -17.45
N PHE A 55 26.10 -15.33 -18.05
CA PHE A 55 26.44 -15.09 -19.45
C PHE A 55 26.08 -16.30 -20.33
N ASP A 56 26.50 -17.49 -19.95
CA ASP A 56 26.38 -18.69 -20.79
C ASP A 56 25.26 -19.63 -20.35
N GLY A 57 24.77 -19.49 -19.12
CA GLY A 57 23.73 -20.36 -18.55
C GLY A 57 22.29 -19.94 -18.86
N VAL A 58 22.06 -18.72 -19.38
CA VAL A 58 20.73 -18.19 -19.67
C VAL A 58 20.21 -18.75 -20.99
N LYS A 59 19.09 -19.50 -20.92
CA LYS A 59 18.42 -20.03 -22.11
C LYS A 59 17.59 -18.93 -22.76
N LEU A 60 17.90 -18.59 -23.99
CA LEU A 60 17.19 -17.60 -24.78
C LEU A 60 16.28 -18.26 -25.81
N VAL A 61 15.20 -17.62 -26.16
CA VAL A 61 14.33 -17.96 -27.27
C VAL A 61 14.13 -16.70 -28.14
N ASP A 62 14.12 -16.87 -29.45
CA ASP A 62 13.72 -15.81 -30.33
C ASP A 62 12.27 -15.40 -30.07
N TYR A 63 12.02 -14.10 -29.95
CA TYR A 63 10.70 -13.56 -29.58
C TYR A 63 9.62 -13.96 -30.59
N GLU A 64 9.88 -13.72 -31.89
CA GLU A 64 8.91 -13.98 -32.96
C GLU A 64 8.63 -15.48 -33.09
N ALA A 65 9.66 -16.31 -32.99
CA ALA A 65 9.49 -17.75 -32.96
C ALA A 65 8.66 -18.22 -31.74
N GLY A 66 8.87 -17.56 -30.59
CA GLY A 66 8.08 -17.81 -29.38
C GLY A 66 6.60 -17.48 -29.55
N VAL A 67 6.30 -16.33 -30.16
CA VAL A 67 4.93 -15.90 -30.47
C VAL A 67 4.28 -16.84 -31.50
N GLN A 68 4.96 -17.17 -32.58
CA GLN A 68 4.46 -18.08 -33.62
C GLN A 68 4.19 -19.49 -33.09
N ALA A 69 5.00 -19.95 -32.15
CA ALA A 69 4.82 -21.24 -31.49
C ALA A 69 3.75 -21.22 -30.36
N GLY A 70 3.11 -20.09 -30.11
CA GLY A 70 2.14 -19.92 -29.03
C GLY A 70 2.74 -20.01 -27.61
N ARG A 71 4.06 -19.89 -27.48
CA ARG A 71 4.76 -19.89 -26.17
C ARG A 71 4.78 -18.51 -25.51
N ILE A 72 4.69 -17.46 -26.32
CA ILE A 72 4.56 -16.07 -25.89
C ILE A 72 3.18 -15.59 -26.31
N VAL A 73 2.37 -15.22 -25.35
CA VAL A 73 0.98 -14.75 -25.58
C VAL A 73 0.82 -13.43 -24.87
N SER A 74 0.36 -12.41 -25.59
CA SER A 74 -0.03 -11.13 -24.98
C SER A 74 -1.38 -11.27 -24.29
N ILE A 75 -1.51 -10.63 -23.13
CA ILE A 75 -2.78 -10.55 -22.39
C ILE A 75 -3.67 -9.53 -23.12
N ASP A 76 -4.93 -9.85 -23.29
CA ASP A 76 -5.92 -8.98 -23.92
C ASP A 76 -6.49 -7.92 -22.97
N ASP A 77 -7.16 -6.92 -23.52
CA ASP A 77 -7.80 -5.83 -22.78
C ASP A 77 -8.88 -6.34 -21.82
N LYS A 78 -9.48 -7.51 -22.12
CA LYS A 78 -10.49 -8.13 -21.26
C LYS A 78 -9.96 -8.43 -19.87
N CYS A 79 -8.70 -8.87 -19.75
CA CYS A 79 -8.08 -9.11 -18.43
C CYS A 79 -8.04 -7.83 -17.60
N LEU A 80 -7.74 -6.69 -18.22
CA LEU A 80 -7.74 -5.38 -17.56
C LEU A 80 -9.16 -4.95 -17.17
N ASP A 81 -10.12 -5.10 -18.08
CA ASP A 81 -11.52 -4.73 -17.83
C ASP A 81 -12.14 -5.57 -16.71
N ASP A 82 -11.84 -6.86 -16.68
CA ASP A 82 -12.28 -7.77 -15.61
C ASP A 82 -11.57 -7.45 -14.27
N PHE A 83 -10.31 -7.01 -14.32
CA PHE A 83 -9.63 -6.49 -13.13
C PHE A 83 -10.33 -5.24 -12.58
N VAL A 84 -10.60 -4.26 -13.43
CA VAL A 84 -11.31 -3.03 -13.02
C VAL A 84 -12.73 -3.35 -12.51
N GLN A 85 -13.40 -4.37 -13.10
CA GLN A 85 -14.68 -4.84 -12.58
C GLN A 85 -14.53 -5.46 -11.20
N ALA A 86 -13.52 -6.32 -10.98
CA ALA A 86 -13.28 -6.94 -9.69
C ALA A 86 -12.96 -5.91 -8.60
N VAL A 87 -12.23 -4.83 -8.94
CA VAL A 87 -12.01 -3.69 -8.04
C VAL A 87 -13.32 -2.97 -7.76
N TYR A 88 -14.12 -2.66 -8.79
CA TYR A 88 -15.41 -2.00 -8.64
C TYR A 88 -16.38 -2.77 -7.74
N ASP A 89 -16.33 -4.08 -7.77
CA ASP A 89 -17.14 -4.97 -6.93
C ASP A 89 -16.74 -4.93 -5.44
N GLN A 90 -15.56 -4.35 -5.11
CA GLN A 90 -15.13 -4.14 -3.73
C GLN A 90 -15.77 -2.90 -3.08
N ARG A 91 -16.69 -2.22 -3.74
CA ARG A 91 -17.40 -1.08 -3.16
C ARG A 91 -18.04 -1.44 -1.82
N VAL A 92 -17.90 -0.52 -0.87
CA VAL A 92 -18.44 -0.67 0.48
C VAL A 92 -19.75 0.12 0.63
N GLY A 93 -19.77 1.33 0.07
CA GLY A 93 -20.92 2.23 0.06
C GLY A 93 -21.90 1.97 -1.08
N ASP A 94 -22.89 2.83 -1.22
CA ASP A 94 -23.84 2.85 -2.35
C ASP A 94 -23.38 3.74 -3.51
N GLY A 95 -22.27 4.45 -3.31
CA GLY A 95 -21.69 5.34 -4.30
C GLY A 95 -22.34 6.73 -4.38
N THR A 96 -23.30 7.05 -3.49
CA THR A 96 -23.98 8.36 -3.51
C THR A 96 -22.97 9.50 -3.35
N GLY A 97 -23.03 10.46 -4.28
CA GLY A 97 -22.20 11.68 -4.26
C GLY A 97 -20.79 11.51 -4.88
N ILE A 98 -20.37 10.31 -5.25
CA ILE A 98 -19.08 10.08 -5.90
C ILE A 98 -18.99 10.82 -7.24
N GLU A 99 -20.08 10.87 -7.99
CA GLU A 99 -20.17 11.54 -9.28
C GLU A 99 -19.96 13.05 -9.22
N GLN A 100 -20.07 13.64 -8.02
CA GLN A 100 -19.89 15.08 -7.79
C GLN A 100 -18.42 15.44 -7.52
N LEU A 101 -17.57 14.45 -7.24
CA LEU A 101 -16.17 14.69 -6.91
C LEU A 101 -15.40 15.29 -8.08
N LYS A 102 -14.60 16.30 -7.79
CA LYS A 102 -13.61 16.89 -8.70
C LYS A 102 -12.23 16.40 -8.30
N LEU A 103 -11.56 15.75 -9.20
CA LEU A 103 -10.27 15.10 -8.94
C LEU A 103 -9.16 15.70 -9.78
N VAL A 104 -7.98 15.86 -9.17
CA VAL A 104 -6.70 15.87 -9.89
C VAL A 104 -6.06 14.51 -9.68
N TYR A 105 -5.53 13.91 -10.75
CA TYR A 105 -4.88 12.62 -10.71
C TYR A 105 -3.50 12.66 -11.35
N THR A 106 -2.52 12.04 -10.74
CA THR A 106 -1.21 11.79 -11.32
C THR A 106 -0.79 10.32 -11.19
N PRO A 107 -0.43 9.66 -12.28
CA PRO A 107 0.21 8.34 -12.25
C PRO A 107 1.72 8.41 -11.97
N LEU A 108 2.30 9.59 -11.71
CA LEU A 108 3.75 9.82 -11.51
C LEU A 108 4.61 9.18 -12.61
N ASN A 109 4.24 9.37 -13.88
CA ASN A 109 4.87 8.73 -15.04
C ASN A 109 4.87 7.18 -14.99
N GLY A 110 3.92 6.60 -14.26
CA GLY A 110 3.75 5.15 -14.07
C GLY A 110 2.63 4.55 -14.90
N THR A 111 2.22 3.34 -14.55
CA THR A 111 1.28 2.50 -15.31
C THR A 111 -0.18 2.65 -14.91
N GLY A 112 -0.50 3.43 -13.86
CA GLY A 112 -1.83 3.47 -13.25
C GLY A 112 -2.92 4.15 -14.06
N LEU A 113 -2.56 4.97 -15.06
CA LEU A 113 -3.49 5.87 -15.76
C LEU A 113 -4.73 5.15 -16.29
N GLU A 114 -4.55 4.08 -17.02
CA GLU A 114 -5.66 3.40 -17.71
C GLU A 114 -6.62 2.75 -16.71
N CYS A 115 -6.09 2.00 -15.74
CA CYS A 115 -6.92 1.34 -14.73
C CYS A 115 -7.71 2.34 -13.90
N VAL A 116 -7.05 3.42 -13.44
CA VAL A 116 -7.69 4.44 -12.60
C VAL A 116 -8.74 5.21 -13.39
N LYS A 117 -8.47 5.60 -14.64
CA LYS A 117 -9.49 6.28 -15.49
C LYS A 117 -10.70 5.39 -15.76
N LYS A 118 -10.48 4.11 -16.07
CA LYS A 118 -11.58 3.14 -16.27
C LYS A 118 -12.42 2.98 -14.99
N LEU A 119 -11.77 2.89 -13.83
CA LEU A 119 -12.47 2.81 -12.54
C LEU A 119 -13.29 4.07 -12.28
N LEU A 120 -12.68 5.26 -12.39
CA LEU A 120 -13.34 6.54 -12.13
C LEU A 120 -14.54 6.75 -13.07
N ALA A 121 -14.39 6.42 -14.35
CA ALA A 121 -15.50 6.45 -15.32
C ALA A 121 -16.64 5.51 -14.89
N LYS A 122 -16.30 4.30 -14.41
CA LYS A 122 -17.28 3.31 -13.92
C LYS A 122 -17.99 3.77 -12.63
N LEU A 123 -17.34 4.58 -11.82
CA LEU A 123 -17.89 5.24 -10.63
C LEU A 123 -18.75 6.47 -10.98
N GLY A 124 -18.77 6.89 -12.25
CA GLY A 124 -19.49 8.09 -12.69
C GLY A 124 -18.74 9.39 -12.45
N VAL A 125 -17.47 9.35 -12.07
CA VAL A 125 -16.64 10.56 -11.85
C VAL A 125 -16.20 11.09 -13.21
N THR A 126 -16.74 12.26 -13.60
CA THR A 126 -16.48 12.89 -14.89
C THR A 126 -15.52 14.09 -14.79
N HIS A 127 -15.34 14.64 -13.61
CA HIS A 127 -14.48 15.80 -13.37
C HIS A 127 -13.09 15.36 -12.91
N VAL A 128 -12.32 14.76 -13.83
CA VAL A 128 -10.95 14.30 -13.57
C VAL A 128 -9.98 15.08 -14.42
N THR A 129 -9.05 15.79 -13.79
CA THR A 129 -7.94 16.48 -14.47
C THR A 129 -6.65 15.72 -14.19
N VAL A 130 -6.05 15.16 -15.25
CA VAL A 130 -4.76 14.45 -15.14
C VAL A 130 -3.62 15.46 -15.21
N VAL A 131 -2.56 15.25 -14.45
CA VAL A 131 -1.34 16.06 -14.50
C VAL A 131 -0.60 15.79 -15.82
N PRO A 132 -0.56 16.75 -16.77
CA PRO A 132 -0.10 16.47 -18.13
C PRO A 132 1.36 16.01 -18.21
N GLU A 133 2.24 16.58 -17.38
CA GLU A 133 3.67 16.29 -17.37
C GLU A 133 3.99 14.89 -16.80
N GLN A 134 3.03 14.27 -16.13
CA GLN A 134 3.18 12.97 -15.47
C GLN A 134 2.24 11.89 -16.03
N GLU A 135 1.43 12.22 -17.03
CA GLU A 135 0.40 11.33 -17.58
C GLU A 135 1.02 10.13 -18.33
N THR A 136 2.07 10.38 -19.11
CA THR A 136 2.70 9.34 -19.93
C THR A 136 3.76 8.58 -19.12
N PRO A 137 3.78 7.23 -19.20
CA PRO A 137 4.83 6.45 -18.58
C PRO A 137 6.22 6.86 -19.07
N ASP A 138 7.13 7.18 -18.14
CA ASP A 138 8.51 7.52 -18.41
C ASP A 138 9.42 7.05 -17.27
N GLY A 139 10.24 6.03 -17.54
CA GLY A 139 11.15 5.45 -16.55
C GLY A 139 12.29 6.35 -16.10
N ASN A 140 12.47 7.55 -16.71
CA ASN A 140 13.42 8.56 -16.26
C ASN A 140 12.84 9.50 -15.20
N PHE A 141 11.52 9.51 -15.00
CA PHE A 141 10.79 10.35 -14.02
C PHE A 141 11.21 11.82 -14.04
N PRO A 142 11.08 12.52 -15.18
CA PRO A 142 11.70 13.84 -15.40
C PRO A 142 11.19 14.94 -14.45
N THR A 143 9.99 14.77 -13.88
CA THR A 143 9.37 15.74 -12.98
C THR A 143 9.44 15.35 -11.51
N CYS A 144 9.76 14.09 -11.22
CA CYS A 144 9.85 13.57 -9.86
C CYS A 144 10.87 12.42 -9.77
N PRO A 145 12.17 12.73 -9.58
CA PRO A 145 13.24 11.71 -9.49
C PRO A 145 13.01 10.62 -8.45
N TYR A 146 12.15 10.90 -7.47
CA TYR A 146 11.61 9.96 -6.49
C TYR A 146 10.08 9.88 -6.67
N PRO A 147 9.56 8.96 -7.50
CA PRO A 147 8.13 8.90 -7.82
C PRO A 147 7.31 8.23 -6.70
N ASN A 148 7.48 8.72 -5.47
CA ASN A 148 6.80 8.24 -4.28
C ASN A 148 5.70 9.21 -3.85
N PRO A 149 4.41 8.82 -3.89
CA PRO A 149 3.30 9.70 -3.53
C PRO A 149 3.28 10.11 -2.04
N GLU A 150 4.15 9.53 -1.20
CA GLU A 150 4.37 9.99 0.19
C GLU A 150 5.13 11.31 0.24
N ILE A 151 5.95 11.59 -0.78
CA ILE A 151 6.86 12.73 -0.82
C ILE A 151 6.15 13.91 -1.47
N ARG A 152 6.12 15.06 -0.76
CA ARG A 152 5.45 16.26 -1.26
C ARG A 152 6.01 16.70 -2.61
N GLU A 153 7.31 16.57 -2.81
CA GLU A 153 8.01 16.94 -4.04
C GLU A 153 7.52 16.11 -5.24
N ALA A 154 7.22 14.84 -5.07
CA ALA A 154 6.64 14.01 -6.12
C ALA A 154 5.23 14.47 -6.51
N MET A 155 4.45 14.90 -5.53
CA MET A 155 3.09 15.40 -5.71
C MET A 155 3.03 16.87 -6.15
N GLN A 156 4.17 17.57 -6.26
CA GLN A 156 4.24 19.01 -6.49
C GLN A 156 3.49 19.46 -7.75
N LYS A 157 3.64 18.76 -8.88
CA LYS A 157 2.90 19.08 -10.12
C LYS A 157 1.40 18.96 -9.96
N GLY A 158 0.95 17.94 -9.22
CA GLY A 158 -0.46 17.79 -8.86
C GLY A 158 -0.94 18.93 -7.98
N LEU A 159 -0.16 19.33 -6.97
CA LEU A 159 -0.49 20.45 -6.08
C LEU A 159 -0.57 21.78 -6.84
N GLU A 160 0.38 22.07 -7.76
CA GLU A 160 0.33 23.24 -8.64
C GLU A 160 -0.91 23.28 -9.55
N LEU A 161 -1.38 22.10 -9.96
CA LEU A 161 -2.62 21.99 -10.73
C LEU A 161 -3.85 22.18 -9.84
N CYS A 162 -3.81 21.71 -8.60
CA CYS A 162 -4.88 21.93 -7.62
C CYS A 162 -5.11 23.40 -7.34
N ASP A 163 -4.06 24.21 -7.28
CA ASP A 163 -4.18 25.67 -7.10
C ASP A 163 -4.91 26.36 -8.26
N LYS A 164 -4.98 25.73 -9.43
CA LYS A 164 -5.65 26.25 -10.63
C LYS A 164 -7.09 25.76 -10.77
N VAL A 165 -7.34 24.47 -10.45
CA VAL A 165 -8.62 23.83 -10.74
C VAL A 165 -9.48 23.58 -9.50
N HIS A 166 -8.92 23.78 -8.30
CA HIS A 166 -9.59 23.66 -7.00
C HIS A 166 -10.40 22.35 -6.87
N PRO A 167 -9.74 21.16 -6.95
CA PRO A 167 -10.40 19.88 -6.81
C PRO A 167 -10.74 19.58 -5.34
N ASP A 168 -11.62 18.61 -5.14
CA ASP A 168 -11.90 18.03 -3.82
C ASP A 168 -10.77 17.12 -3.35
N LEU A 169 -10.13 16.42 -4.30
CA LEU A 169 -9.03 15.47 -4.04
C LEU A 169 -7.92 15.61 -5.09
N LEU A 170 -6.67 15.50 -4.64
CA LEU A 170 -5.54 15.09 -5.47
C LEU A 170 -5.20 13.64 -5.13
N LEU A 171 -5.16 12.78 -6.14
CA LEU A 171 -4.71 11.40 -6.03
C LEU A 171 -3.42 11.21 -6.81
N GLY A 172 -2.45 10.51 -6.22
CA GLY A 172 -1.21 10.13 -6.89
C GLY A 172 -0.93 8.65 -6.68
N THR A 173 -0.65 7.92 -7.76
CA THR A 173 -0.21 6.52 -7.68
C THR A 173 1.26 6.42 -8.02
N ASP A 174 1.97 5.51 -7.36
CA ASP A 174 3.36 5.22 -7.70
C ASP A 174 3.48 4.47 -9.04
N PRO A 175 4.69 4.32 -9.61
CA PRO A 175 4.84 3.81 -10.98
C PRO A 175 4.24 2.43 -11.25
N ASP A 176 4.29 1.51 -10.32
CA ASP A 176 3.67 0.18 -10.45
C ASP A 176 2.23 0.10 -9.91
N CYS A 177 1.67 1.27 -9.54
CA CYS A 177 0.27 1.46 -9.16
C CYS A 177 -0.17 0.57 -7.99
N ASP A 178 0.70 0.45 -6.98
CA ASP A 178 0.36 -0.30 -5.77
C ASP A 178 0.19 0.60 -4.53
N ARG A 179 0.62 1.88 -4.58
CA ARG A 179 0.44 2.90 -3.54
C ARG A 179 -0.43 4.05 -4.01
N CYS A 180 -1.21 4.62 -3.11
CA CYS A 180 -2.07 5.76 -3.40
C CYS A 180 -1.87 6.88 -2.37
N GLY A 181 -1.28 8.00 -2.80
CA GLY A 181 -1.19 9.23 -2.03
C GLY A 181 -2.40 10.12 -2.28
N THR A 182 -2.83 10.83 -1.24
CA THR A 182 -4.00 11.72 -1.29
C THR A 182 -3.68 13.07 -0.67
N ALA A 183 -4.08 14.15 -1.35
CA ALA A 183 -4.13 15.48 -0.75
C ALA A 183 -5.54 16.07 -0.86
N VAL A 184 -5.90 16.86 0.13
CA VAL A 184 -7.22 17.51 0.23
C VAL A 184 -7.05 18.98 0.58
N PRO A 185 -8.05 19.84 0.29
CA PRO A 185 -8.03 21.24 0.72
C PRO A 185 -7.79 21.37 2.22
N ASP A 186 -6.88 22.27 2.62
CA ASP A 186 -6.49 22.47 4.03
C ASP A 186 -7.35 23.52 4.77
N GLY A 187 -8.33 24.08 4.08
CA GLY A 187 -9.17 25.16 4.59
C GLY A 187 -8.46 26.52 4.72
N LYS A 188 -7.19 26.63 4.30
CA LYS A 188 -6.37 27.85 4.34
C LYS A 188 -5.95 28.32 2.96
N GLY A 189 -6.51 27.73 1.91
CA GLY A 189 -6.24 28.04 0.52
C GLY A 189 -5.16 27.18 -0.13
N GLY A 190 -4.68 26.14 0.56
CA GLY A 190 -3.73 25.16 0.05
C GLY A 190 -4.24 23.72 0.16
N TYR A 191 -3.34 22.77 -0.03
CA TYR A 191 -3.62 21.33 0.07
C TYR A 191 -2.68 20.65 1.06
N ARG A 192 -3.26 19.78 1.89
CA ARG A 192 -2.53 18.91 2.82
C ARG A 192 -2.51 17.47 2.33
N LEU A 193 -1.31 16.89 2.28
CA LEU A 193 -1.14 15.45 2.11
C LEU A 193 -1.61 14.72 3.36
N ILE A 194 -2.46 13.72 3.18
CA ILE A 194 -2.87 12.80 4.25
C ILE A 194 -1.84 11.68 4.32
N THR A 195 -1.32 11.41 5.50
CA THR A 195 -0.33 10.33 5.69
C THR A 195 -0.97 8.95 5.50
N GLY A 196 -0.16 7.94 5.17
CA GLY A 196 -0.65 6.57 5.01
C GLY A 196 -1.33 6.03 6.28
N ASN A 197 -0.81 6.39 7.45
CA ASN A 197 -1.45 6.05 8.72
C ASN A 197 -2.81 6.73 8.90
N GLU A 198 -2.91 8.02 8.63
CA GLU A 198 -4.18 8.76 8.72
C GLU A 198 -5.22 8.20 7.75
N MET A 199 -4.83 7.97 6.48
CA MET A 199 -5.72 7.41 5.48
C MET A 199 -6.13 5.97 5.85
N GLY A 200 -5.21 5.15 6.32
CA GLY A 200 -5.51 3.79 6.78
C GLY A 200 -6.58 3.76 7.87
N ILE A 201 -6.53 4.71 8.81
CA ILE A 201 -7.53 4.83 9.89
C ILE A 201 -8.86 5.38 9.36
N ILE A 202 -8.84 6.38 8.49
CA ILE A 202 -10.07 6.92 7.84
C ILE A 202 -10.79 5.79 7.09
N LEU A 203 -10.05 5.02 6.28
CA LEU A 203 -10.62 3.93 5.50
C LEU A 203 -11.12 2.77 6.39
N LEU A 204 -10.39 2.41 7.45
CA LEU A 204 -10.82 1.38 8.39
C LEU A 204 -12.14 1.77 9.07
N ASP A 205 -12.26 3.02 9.57
CA ASP A 205 -13.49 3.52 10.18
C ASP A 205 -14.64 3.56 9.16
N TYR A 206 -14.37 4.11 7.96
CA TYR A 206 -15.36 4.20 6.89
C TYR A 206 -15.91 2.82 6.51
N ILE A 207 -15.03 1.84 6.25
CA ILE A 207 -15.41 0.48 5.87
C ILE A 207 -16.24 -0.18 6.97
N CYS A 208 -15.80 -0.11 8.22
CA CYS A 208 -16.50 -0.72 9.34
C CYS A 208 -17.87 -0.09 9.56
N ARG A 209 -17.93 1.23 9.61
CA ARG A 209 -19.15 1.99 9.82
C ARG A 209 -20.18 1.73 8.72
N THR A 210 -19.74 1.77 7.47
CA THR A 210 -20.61 1.58 6.31
C THR A 210 -21.11 0.14 6.20
N ARG A 211 -20.24 -0.86 6.40
CA ARG A 211 -20.64 -2.27 6.39
C ARG A 211 -21.64 -2.59 7.49
N LEU A 212 -21.46 -2.03 8.70
CA LEU A 212 -22.43 -2.20 9.81
C LEU A 212 -23.77 -1.54 9.46
N ALA A 213 -23.77 -0.30 8.96
CA ALA A 213 -25.00 0.40 8.59
C ALA A 213 -25.77 -0.32 7.48
N ARG A 214 -25.08 -0.98 6.55
CA ARG A 214 -25.67 -1.73 5.44
C ARG A 214 -25.96 -3.20 5.74
N GLY A 215 -25.57 -3.70 6.92
CA GLY A 215 -25.72 -5.12 7.28
C GLY A 215 -24.82 -6.06 6.44
N THR A 216 -23.70 -5.56 5.90
CA THR A 216 -22.76 -6.30 5.07
C THR A 216 -21.44 -6.63 5.79
N MET A 217 -21.36 -6.36 7.10
CA MET A 217 -20.21 -6.78 7.90
C MET A 217 -20.19 -8.31 7.99
N PRO A 218 -19.09 -8.97 7.61
CA PRO A 218 -19.01 -10.43 7.76
C PRO A 218 -18.99 -10.83 9.24
N LYS A 219 -19.27 -12.08 9.50
CA LYS A 219 -19.07 -12.65 10.84
C LYS A 219 -17.57 -12.74 11.13
N ASP A 220 -17.16 -12.38 12.33
CA ASP A 220 -15.76 -12.39 12.79
C ASP A 220 -14.80 -11.69 11.80
N PRO A 221 -15.04 -10.39 11.50
CA PRO A 221 -14.28 -9.65 10.49
C PRO A 221 -12.82 -9.48 10.89
N VAL A 222 -11.93 -9.49 9.90
CA VAL A 222 -10.48 -9.37 10.08
C VAL A 222 -9.97 -8.15 9.30
N ALA A 223 -9.20 -7.31 9.98
CA ALA A 223 -8.35 -6.30 9.37
C ALA A 223 -6.88 -6.63 9.65
N VAL A 224 -5.99 -6.24 8.73
CA VAL A 224 -4.56 -6.54 8.84
C VAL A 224 -3.74 -5.27 8.64
N THR A 225 -2.73 -5.06 9.49
CA THR A 225 -1.77 -3.96 9.34
C THR A 225 -0.39 -4.39 9.82
N THR A 226 0.62 -3.52 9.69
CA THR A 226 1.99 -3.86 10.06
C THR A 226 2.31 -3.46 11.50
N ILE A 227 3.42 -3.99 12.03
CA ILE A 227 3.93 -3.61 13.36
C ILE A 227 4.39 -2.15 13.44
N VAL A 228 4.74 -1.52 12.29
CA VAL A 228 5.19 -0.13 12.22
C VAL A 228 4.05 0.84 11.91
N SER A 229 2.89 0.34 11.50
CA SER A 229 1.70 1.17 11.29
C SER A 229 1.12 1.64 12.61
N THR A 230 0.31 2.70 12.55
CA THR A 230 -0.25 3.36 13.73
C THR A 230 -0.97 2.43 14.69
N ASP A 231 -0.73 2.60 15.99
CA ASP A 231 -1.43 1.87 17.04
C ASP A 231 -2.90 2.29 17.20
N MET A 232 -3.30 3.41 16.60
CA MET A 232 -4.70 3.85 16.56
C MET A 232 -5.63 2.82 15.89
N ALA A 233 -5.10 1.96 15.02
CA ALA A 233 -5.85 0.86 14.42
C ALA A 233 -6.45 -0.09 15.47
N THR A 234 -5.78 -0.26 16.62
CA THR A 234 -6.26 -1.16 17.70
C THR A 234 -7.58 -0.71 18.33
N PRO A 235 -7.72 0.51 18.88
CA PRO A 235 -8.98 0.96 19.44
C PRO A 235 -10.07 1.11 18.38
N VAL A 236 -9.74 1.49 17.14
CA VAL A 236 -10.72 1.56 16.05
C VAL A 236 -11.28 0.18 15.72
N ALA A 237 -10.44 -0.82 15.48
CA ALA A 237 -10.88 -2.19 15.23
C ALA A 237 -11.72 -2.75 16.38
N LYS A 238 -11.27 -2.52 17.62
CA LYS A 238 -11.98 -2.94 18.82
C LYS A 238 -13.40 -2.38 18.90
N LYS A 239 -13.60 -1.09 18.57
CA LYS A 239 -14.92 -0.44 18.54
C LYS A 239 -15.91 -1.20 17.66
N TYR A 240 -15.43 -1.72 16.52
CA TYR A 240 -16.27 -2.39 15.52
C TYR A 240 -16.29 -3.92 15.65
N GLY A 241 -15.66 -4.49 16.67
CA GLY A 241 -15.56 -5.94 16.84
C GLY A 241 -14.72 -6.63 15.75
N VAL A 242 -13.76 -5.92 15.18
CA VAL A 242 -12.86 -6.43 14.13
C VAL A 242 -11.62 -7.04 14.78
N GLU A 243 -11.26 -8.26 14.40
CA GLU A 243 -9.97 -8.87 14.71
C GLU A 243 -8.87 -8.12 13.95
N LEU A 244 -7.98 -7.43 14.69
CA LEU A 244 -6.83 -6.77 14.08
C LEU A 244 -5.61 -7.68 14.15
N ARG A 245 -5.10 -8.11 13.01
CA ARG A 245 -3.84 -8.84 12.89
C ARG A 245 -2.71 -7.88 12.56
N ARG A 246 -1.55 -8.06 13.23
CA ARG A 246 -0.33 -7.32 12.92
C ARG A 246 0.70 -8.25 12.31
N THR A 247 1.35 -7.78 11.25
CA THR A 247 2.38 -8.51 10.50
C THR A 247 3.68 -7.72 10.48
N LEU A 248 4.76 -8.35 10.03
CA LEU A 248 5.95 -7.60 9.64
C LEU A 248 5.64 -6.63 8.49
N THR A 249 6.52 -5.65 8.28
CA THR A 249 6.44 -4.71 7.15
C THR A 249 6.57 -5.46 5.82
N GLY A 250 5.73 -5.10 4.89
CA GLY A 250 5.64 -5.67 3.55
C GLY A 250 4.30 -6.36 3.30
N PHE A 251 3.61 -5.89 2.27
CA PHE A 251 2.23 -6.31 1.96
C PHE A 251 2.11 -7.81 1.66
N LYS A 252 3.24 -8.48 1.31
CA LYS A 252 3.29 -9.94 1.17
C LYS A 252 2.80 -10.68 2.42
N PHE A 253 3.06 -10.13 3.62
CA PHE A 253 2.58 -10.71 4.88
C PHE A 253 1.09 -10.46 5.10
N ILE A 254 0.56 -9.32 4.61
CA ILE A 254 -0.89 -9.08 4.58
C ILE A 254 -1.54 -10.04 3.59
N GLY A 255 -0.98 -10.18 2.38
CA GLY A 255 -1.42 -11.16 1.39
C GLY A 255 -1.43 -12.59 1.91
N GLU A 256 -0.42 -12.98 2.69
CA GLU A 256 -0.37 -14.29 3.36
C GLU A 256 -1.55 -14.48 4.33
N GLN A 257 -1.95 -13.44 5.09
CA GLN A 257 -3.12 -13.54 5.98
C GLN A 257 -4.41 -13.74 5.18
N ILE A 258 -4.55 -13.09 4.02
CA ILE A 258 -5.69 -13.31 3.12
C ILE A 258 -5.66 -14.76 2.60
N GLY A 259 -4.50 -15.26 2.18
CA GLY A 259 -4.33 -16.63 1.73
C GLY A 259 -4.67 -17.66 2.80
N LYS A 260 -4.33 -17.41 4.08
CA LYS A 260 -4.72 -18.27 5.22
C LYS A 260 -6.23 -18.32 5.38
N LEU A 261 -6.91 -17.17 5.35
CA LEU A 261 -8.37 -17.10 5.42
C LEU A 261 -9.04 -17.81 4.23
N GLU A 262 -8.47 -17.71 3.02
CA GLU A 262 -8.97 -18.43 1.85
C GLU A 262 -8.81 -19.94 2.00
N ALA A 263 -7.67 -20.42 2.49
CA ALA A 263 -7.43 -21.83 2.75
C ALA A 263 -8.38 -22.40 3.84
N GLU A 264 -8.79 -21.56 4.79
CA GLU A 264 -9.79 -21.90 5.81
C GLU A 264 -11.24 -21.84 5.27
N GLY A 265 -11.46 -21.37 4.04
CA GLY A 265 -12.79 -21.16 3.46
C GLY A 265 -13.51 -19.91 3.96
N HIS A 266 -12.79 -18.93 4.47
CA HIS A 266 -13.31 -17.76 5.17
C HIS A 266 -12.69 -16.43 4.67
N VAL A 267 -12.36 -16.34 3.37
CA VAL A 267 -11.75 -15.14 2.78
C VAL A 267 -12.63 -13.89 2.92
N GLU A 268 -13.95 -14.06 3.01
CA GLU A 268 -14.93 -12.98 3.23
C GLU A 268 -14.73 -12.26 4.57
N ARG A 269 -14.07 -12.87 5.54
CA ARG A 269 -13.74 -12.23 6.82
C ARG A 269 -12.73 -11.09 6.67
N TYR A 270 -11.88 -11.14 5.64
CA TYR A 270 -10.94 -10.07 5.36
C TYR A 270 -11.68 -8.85 4.81
N ILE A 271 -11.69 -7.78 5.57
CA ILE A 271 -12.39 -6.55 5.18
C ILE A 271 -11.45 -5.44 4.71
N PHE A 272 -10.22 -5.35 5.27
CA PHE A 272 -9.26 -4.31 4.94
C PHE A 272 -7.85 -4.63 5.44
N GLY A 273 -6.85 -4.20 4.68
CA GLY A 273 -5.46 -4.17 5.12
C GLY A 273 -4.76 -2.91 4.64
N PHE A 274 -3.81 -2.40 5.44
CA PHE A 274 -3.04 -1.23 5.09
C PHE A 274 -1.65 -1.21 5.70
N GLU A 275 -0.76 -0.48 5.03
CA GLU A 275 0.56 -0.11 5.51
C GLU A 275 0.67 1.42 5.63
N GLU A 276 1.51 1.89 6.55
CA GLU A 276 1.83 3.31 6.72
C GLU A 276 2.41 3.92 5.44
N SER A 277 3.01 3.10 4.59
CA SER A 277 3.62 3.46 3.31
C SER A 277 2.63 3.49 2.15
N TYR A 278 1.40 3.95 2.40
CA TYR A 278 0.37 4.25 1.38
C TYR A 278 -0.15 3.04 0.60
N GLY A 279 0.08 1.83 1.11
CA GLY A 279 -0.48 0.59 0.57
C GLY A 279 -1.80 0.23 1.23
N TYR A 280 -2.85 -0.02 0.44
CA TYR A 280 -4.18 -0.36 0.94
C TYR A 280 -4.79 -1.47 0.09
N LEU A 281 -5.65 -2.28 0.71
CA LEU A 281 -6.43 -3.30 0.01
C LEU A 281 -7.69 -3.65 0.79
N SER A 282 -8.83 -3.67 0.11
CA SER A 282 -10.05 -4.31 0.58
C SER A 282 -10.40 -5.51 -0.29
N GLY A 283 -10.97 -6.56 0.33
CA GLY A 283 -11.36 -7.77 -0.39
C GLY A 283 -10.20 -8.64 -0.85
N GLY A 284 -10.55 -9.76 -1.47
CA GLY A 284 -9.61 -10.81 -1.81
C GLY A 284 -9.37 -11.01 -3.31
N HIS A 285 -9.62 -10.01 -4.14
CA HIS A 285 -9.42 -10.11 -5.60
C HIS A 285 -7.95 -10.17 -5.99
N VAL A 286 -7.07 -9.53 -5.23
CA VAL A 286 -5.61 -9.60 -5.33
C VAL A 286 -4.98 -9.98 -3.98
N ARG A 287 -3.66 -10.21 -3.97
CA ARG A 287 -2.89 -10.59 -2.77
C ARG A 287 -1.73 -9.62 -2.51
N ASP A 288 -1.81 -8.44 -3.08
CA ASP A 288 -0.88 -7.34 -2.88
C ASP A 288 -1.67 -6.04 -2.73
N LYS A 289 -1.03 -4.97 -2.27
CA LYS A 289 -1.63 -3.64 -2.24
C LYS A 289 -2.02 -3.21 -3.65
N ASP A 290 -3.09 -2.44 -3.74
CA ASP A 290 -3.69 -2.06 -5.01
C ASP A 290 -4.14 -0.60 -4.97
N ALA A 291 -3.44 0.27 -5.71
CA ALA A 291 -3.78 1.69 -5.76
C ALA A 291 -5.09 1.96 -6.51
N VAL A 292 -5.53 1.07 -7.39
CA VAL A 292 -6.84 1.19 -8.06
C VAL A 292 -7.95 0.94 -7.05
N ASN A 293 -7.81 -0.09 -6.20
CA ASN A 293 -8.72 -0.33 -5.07
C ASN A 293 -8.66 0.79 -4.03
N ALA A 294 -7.46 1.30 -3.72
CA ALA A 294 -7.31 2.45 -2.83
C ALA A 294 -8.02 3.70 -3.38
N THR A 295 -7.91 3.97 -4.68
CA THR A 295 -8.64 5.07 -5.35
C THR A 295 -10.15 4.93 -5.17
N LEU A 296 -10.70 3.73 -5.35
CA LEU A 296 -12.11 3.43 -5.08
C LEU A 296 -12.49 3.83 -3.65
N LEU A 297 -11.77 3.29 -2.66
CA LEU A 297 -12.08 3.48 -1.25
C LEU A 297 -11.94 4.94 -0.81
N VAL A 298 -10.92 5.65 -1.31
CA VAL A 298 -10.72 7.08 -1.02
C VAL A 298 -11.85 7.92 -1.59
N CYS A 299 -12.27 7.65 -2.84
CA CYS A 299 -13.41 8.36 -3.45
C CYS A 299 -14.72 8.08 -2.69
N GLU A 300 -15.00 6.83 -2.33
CA GLU A 300 -16.17 6.48 -1.53
C GLU A 300 -16.15 7.18 -0.16
N ALA A 301 -15.03 7.12 0.55
CA ALA A 301 -14.90 7.78 1.85
C ALA A 301 -15.07 9.30 1.75
N ALA A 302 -14.41 9.93 0.77
CA ALA A 302 -14.52 11.37 0.56
C ALA A 302 -15.96 11.81 0.27
N ALA A 303 -16.65 11.13 -0.64
CA ALA A 303 -18.05 11.41 -0.95
C ALA A 303 -18.96 11.19 0.28
N TRP A 304 -18.73 10.12 1.03
CA TRP A 304 -19.52 9.81 2.22
C TRP A 304 -19.35 10.87 3.33
N TYR A 305 -18.12 11.33 3.58
CA TYR A 305 -17.88 12.41 4.55
C TYR A 305 -18.40 13.75 4.05
N ALA A 306 -18.27 14.03 2.75
CA ALA A 306 -18.80 15.27 2.15
C ALA A 306 -20.33 15.41 2.33
N GLN A 307 -21.11 14.32 2.25
CA GLN A 307 -22.53 14.32 2.52
C GLN A 307 -22.86 14.71 3.97
N GLN A 308 -21.92 14.59 4.88
CA GLN A 308 -22.04 14.98 6.28
C GLN A 308 -21.45 16.37 6.55
N GLY A 309 -21.06 17.10 5.49
CA GLY A 309 -20.42 18.40 5.59
C GLY A 309 -18.97 18.35 6.13
N MET A 310 -18.32 17.21 6.00
CA MET A 310 -16.96 16.97 6.49
C MET A 310 -15.98 16.72 5.35
N THR A 311 -14.76 17.22 5.51
CA THR A 311 -13.61 16.82 4.70
C THR A 311 -12.94 15.57 5.30
N LEU A 312 -12.00 14.96 4.58
CA LEU A 312 -11.18 13.87 5.15
C LEU A 312 -10.28 14.37 6.30
N LEU A 313 -9.93 15.67 6.34
CA LEU A 313 -9.23 16.25 7.48
C LEU A 313 -10.14 16.37 8.71
N ASP A 314 -11.39 16.74 8.52
CA ASP A 314 -12.37 16.76 9.62
C ASP A 314 -12.63 15.33 10.14
N ALA A 315 -12.63 14.35 9.23
CA ALA A 315 -12.78 12.95 9.58
C ALA A 315 -11.65 12.46 10.50
N ILE A 316 -10.39 12.68 10.14
CA ILE A 316 -9.27 12.25 10.99
C ILE A 316 -9.22 13.02 12.32
N GLU A 317 -9.57 14.31 12.32
CA GLU A 317 -9.68 15.10 13.56
C GLU A 317 -10.80 14.57 14.48
N ALA A 318 -11.92 14.15 13.92
CA ALA A 318 -13.00 13.52 14.69
C ALA A 318 -12.53 12.18 15.30
N LEU A 319 -11.79 11.38 14.53
CA LEU A 319 -11.23 10.12 14.99
C LEU A 319 -10.16 10.33 16.08
N TYR A 320 -9.31 11.36 15.95
CA TYR A 320 -8.36 11.72 17.01
C TYR A 320 -9.07 12.16 18.31
N LYS A 321 -10.17 12.89 18.21
CA LYS A 321 -10.97 13.28 19.38
C LYS A 321 -11.61 12.07 20.05
N GLU A 322 -12.01 11.07 19.28
CA GLU A 322 -12.67 9.86 19.81
C GLU A 322 -11.66 8.87 20.42
N PHE A 323 -10.51 8.63 19.75
CA PHE A 323 -9.58 7.55 20.12
C PHE A 323 -8.26 8.04 20.73
N GLY A 324 -8.00 9.34 20.75
CA GLY A 324 -6.75 9.95 21.16
C GLY A 324 -5.85 10.30 19.97
N TYR A 325 -4.89 11.18 20.20
CA TYR A 325 -3.93 11.63 19.18
C TYR A 325 -2.77 10.64 19.06
N TYR A 326 -2.68 9.99 17.90
CA TYR A 326 -1.57 9.10 17.54
C TYR A 326 -0.70 9.77 16.50
N ARG A 327 0.41 10.35 16.91
CA ARG A 327 1.36 10.97 15.99
C ARG A 327 2.43 9.95 15.60
N ASN A 328 2.54 9.69 14.32
CA ASN A 328 3.60 8.86 13.75
C ASN A 328 4.60 9.76 13.02
N ALA A 329 5.89 9.44 13.12
CA ALA A 329 6.95 10.10 12.38
C ALA A 329 7.95 9.04 11.90
N LEU A 330 8.42 9.19 10.67
CA LEU A 330 9.46 8.37 10.07
C LEU A 330 10.76 9.18 10.00
N CYS A 331 11.86 8.60 10.51
CA CYS A 331 13.20 9.13 10.32
C CYS A 331 13.99 8.14 9.45
N SER A 332 14.47 8.58 8.29
CA SER A 332 15.25 7.74 7.39
C SER A 332 16.72 8.13 7.42
N PHE A 333 17.59 7.15 7.58
CA PHE A 333 19.04 7.32 7.54
C PHE A 333 19.60 6.47 6.39
N ALA A 334 20.29 7.10 5.44
CA ALA A 334 20.90 6.41 4.31
C ALA A 334 22.36 6.07 4.64
N PHE A 335 22.73 4.81 4.48
CA PHE A 335 24.10 4.31 4.58
C PHE A 335 24.50 3.75 3.23
N GLU A 336 25.43 4.44 2.53
CA GLU A 336 25.81 4.09 1.18
C GLU A 336 27.01 3.13 1.13
N GLY A 337 26.97 2.25 0.13
CA GLY A 337 28.06 1.31 -0.17
C GLY A 337 28.26 0.22 0.88
N GLU A 338 29.31 -0.58 0.70
CA GLU A 338 29.63 -1.71 1.56
C GLU A 338 29.91 -1.28 3.01
N THR A 339 30.67 -0.20 3.20
CA THR A 339 30.98 0.37 4.53
C THR A 339 29.69 0.82 5.23
N GLY A 340 28.76 1.42 4.50
CA GLY A 340 27.46 1.82 5.03
C GLY A 340 26.63 0.63 5.51
N MET A 341 26.62 -0.46 4.77
CA MET A 341 25.93 -1.70 5.14
C MET A 341 26.54 -2.29 6.45
N TYR A 342 27.85 -2.33 6.58
CA TYR A 342 28.50 -2.77 7.84
C TYR A 342 28.16 -1.85 9.02
N THR A 343 28.10 -0.54 8.78
CA THR A 343 27.73 0.44 9.81
C THR A 343 26.32 0.17 10.33
N MET A 344 25.36 -0.02 9.44
CA MET A 344 23.96 -0.33 9.78
C MET A 344 23.85 -1.64 10.55
N GLN A 345 24.54 -2.70 10.11
CA GLN A 345 24.54 -3.99 10.80
C GLN A 345 25.15 -3.90 12.22
N ASN A 346 26.25 -3.15 12.36
CA ASN A 346 26.89 -2.95 13.66
C ASN A 346 26.03 -2.11 14.60
N LEU A 347 25.33 -1.09 14.08
CA LEU A 347 24.36 -0.31 14.86
C LEU A 347 23.30 -1.22 15.48
N MET A 348 22.67 -2.08 14.68
CA MET A 348 21.66 -3.01 15.17
C MET A 348 22.21 -4.01 16.19
N LYS A 349 23.44 -4.52 15.98
CA LYS A 349 24.12 -5.39 16.96
C LYS A 349 24.36 -4.68 18.29
N THR A 350 24.79 -3.42 18.25
CA THR A 350 25.05 -2.60 19.45
C THR A 350 23.76 -2.34 20.21
N LEU A 351 22.68 -1.95 19.51
CA LEU A 351 21.38 -1.70 20.13
C LEU A 351 20.77 -2.96 20.78
N ARG A 352 21.09 -4.16 20.27
CA ARG A 352 20.69 -5.43 20.89
C ARG A 352 21.52 -5.76 22.13
N ALA A 353 22.84 -5.54 22.05
CA ALA A 353 23.76 -5.90 23.13
C ALA A 353 23.62 -4.96 24.33
N ASP A 354 23.41 -3.67 24.10
CA ASP A 354 23.28 -2.64 25.14
C ASP A 354 22.13 -1.69 24.76
N PRO A 355 20.89 -2.11 25.00
CA PRO A 355 19.73 -1.28 24.67
C PRO A 355 19.70 -0.03 25.56
N PRO A 356 19.36 1.15 24.98
CA PRO A 356 19.27 2.37 25.76
C PRO A 356 18.20 2.25 26.85
N LYS A 357 18.48 2.80 28.04
CA LYS A 357 17.53 2.84 29.16
C LYS A 357 16.54 4.00 29.05
N GLU A 358 16.87 5.00 28.26
CA GLU A 358 16.08 6.20 28.02
C GLU A 358 16.21 6.63 26.56
N ILE A 359 15.12 7.08 25.95
CA ILE A 359 15.07 7.62 24.59
C ILE A 359 14.25 8.92 24.63
N ALA A 360 14.83 10.01 24.19
CA ALA A 360 14.19 11.34 24.11
C ALA A 360 13.56 11.80 25.45
N GLY A 361 14.14 11.44 26.58
CA GLY A 361 13.63 11.80 27.91
C GLY A 361 12.59 10.83 28.48
N TYR A 362 12.26 9.75 27.75
CA TYR A 362 11.32 8.72 28.21
C TYR A 362 12.08 7.43 28.58
N ALA A 363 11.77 6.89 29.75
CA ALA A 363 12.33 5.61 30.16
C ALA A 363 11.89 4.48 29.23
N VAL A 364 12.82 3.58 28.88
CA VAL A 364 12.50 2.35 28.15
C VAL A 364 11.95 1.32 29.13
N GLU A 365 10.69 0.95 28.96
CA GLU A 365 10.00 -0.01 29.84
C GLU A 365 10.18 -1.46 29.35
N ARG A 366 10.22 -1.67 28.03
CA ARG A 366 10.37 -2.97 27.40
C ARG A 366 11.01 -2.83 26.01
N VAL A 367 11.80 -3.82 25.63
CA VAL A 367 12.31 -3.98 24.26
C VAL A 367 11.79 -5.31 23.72
N ALA A 368 11.20 -5.29 22.53
CA ALA A 368 10.90 -6.50 21.79
C ALA A 368 11.88 -6.62 20.61
N ASP A 369 12.57 -7.76 20.54
CA ASP A 369 13.48 -8.08 19.44
C ASP A 369 12.82 -9.08 18.50
N TYR A 370 12.55 -8.66 17.27
CA TYR A 370 11.91 -9.49 16.25
C TYR A 370 12.90 -10.50 15.60
N ASP A 371 14.19 -10.42 15.92
CA ASP A 371 15.16 -11.44 15.52
C ASP A 371 15.15 -12.67 16.43
N THR A 372 14.14 -12.78 17.27
CA THR A 372 13.91 -13.91 18.18
C THR A 372 12.53 -14.53 17.95
N ASP A 373 12.32 -15.74 18.47
CA ASP A 373 11.04 -16.45 18.35
C ASP A 373 9.94 -15.94 19.33
N GLY A 374 10.27 -14.94 20.14
CA GLY A 374 9.39 -14.44 21.22
C GLY A 374 8.20 -13.60 20.77
N THR A 375 8.16 -13.15 19.52
CA THR A 375 7.12 -12.24 19.01
C THR A 375 5.94 -12.99 18.35
N GLY A 376 6.12 -14.26 18.00
CA GLY A 376 5.11 -15.03 17.24
C GLY A 376 5.04 -14.65 15.74
N LEU A 377 5.89 -13.73 15.29
CA LEU A 377 6.06 -13.35 13.88
C LEU A 377 7.34 -13.96 13.31
N PRO A 378 7.49 -14.03 11.98
CA PRO A 378 8.76 -14.42 11.36
C PRO A 378 9.90 -13.54 11.86
N ARG A 379 11.13 -14.09 11.90
CA ARG A 379 12.30 -13.32 12.31
C ARG A 379 12.58 -12.16 11.38
N ALA A 380 12.87 -11.00 11.96
CA ALA A 380 13.21 -9.78 11.24
C ALA A 380 14.21 -8.95 12.04
N ASN A 381 15.09 -8.24 11.34
CA ASN A 381 16.06 -7.35 11.98
C ASN A 381 15.40 -6.04 12.45
N VAL A 382 14.50 -6.13 13.43
CA VAL A 382 13.71 -5.03 13.96
C VAL A 382 13.77 -5.06 15.50
N LEU A 383 13.90 -3.89 16.10
CA LEU A 383 13.78 -3.66 17.54
C LEU A 383 12.62 -2.71 17.81
N GLU A 384 11.75 -3.06 18.74
CA GLU A 384 10.65 -2.21 19.21
C GLU A 384 10.87 -1.82 20.66
N TYR A 385 11.03 -0.53 20.91
CA TYR A 385 11.17 0.06 22.24
C TYR A 385 9.84 0.60 22.71
N HIS A 386 9.31 0.07 23.80
CA HIS A 386 8.16 0.61 24.49
C HIS A 386 8.66 1.59 25.55
N LEU A 387 8.19 2.82 25.48
CA LEU A 387 8.63 3.92 26.32
C LEU A 387 7.54 4.34 27.29
N ALA A 388 7.95 4.90 28.42
CA ALA A 388 7.04 5.45 29.41
C ALA A 388 6.06 6.43 28.78
N GLY A 389 4.80 6.41 29.25
CA GLY A 389 3.74 7.23 28.69
C GLY A 389 3.07 6.65 27.43
N GLY A 390 3.35 5.40 27.08
CA GLY A 390 2.74 4.69 25.95
C GLY A 390 3.34 5.07 24.60
N HIS A 391 4.53 5.66 24.57
CA HIS A 391 5.26 5.95 23.35
C HIS A 391 5.99 4.70 22.83
N LYS A 392 6.26 4.68 21.53
CA LYS A 392 6.92 3.56 20.87
C LYS A 392 7.96 4.06 19.85
N LEU A 393 9.10 3.43 19.80
CA LEU A 393 10.10 3.61 18.74
C LEU A 393 10.41 2.25 18.10
N MET A 394 10.47 2.22 16.78
CA MET A 394 10.93 1.05 16.03
C MET A 394 12.20 1.39 15.25
N VAL A 395 13.15 0.46 15.24
CA VAL A 395 14.45 0.57 14.55
C VAL A 395 14.68 -0.68 13.71
#